data_f6e8215bc1ceec676c4b8268fe192cef
#
_entry.id   f6e8215bc1ceec676c4b8268fe192cef
#
_cell.length_a   1.000
_cell.length_b   1.000
_cell.length_c   1.000
_cell.angle_alpha   90.00
_cell.angle_beta   90.00
_cell.angle_gamma   90.00
#
_symmetry.space_group_name_H-M   'P 1'
#
loop_
_entity.id
_entity.type
_entity.pdbx_description
1 polymer ?
#
loop_
_entity_poly.entity_id
_entity_poly.type
_entity_poly.pdbx_seq_one_letter_code
_entity_poly.pdbx_strand_id
1 'polypeptide(L)'
;MYKQLTSEQRYTISVLLQKKMSRTFIAQVINVSTSTVSREITRNSNVKGVYDPRQAELKKCRRKSKNPGNRSISLMLRAEVFQLIRNEQWSPEQVSGRLSLMGQKVCKSTIYNWINSTSPHYKDNIRKCLRHKGKKYKKSVEGKATPIRNRVSIDERPNEGFGESVGDLEMDTIVGKDGKGAIVTLVDKYSSLLLMRKLDTGKKAAPLAQAVIDIVKEAKIKVRSITTDNGTEFAEHEAISKGLGCNVYFAHPYCSWEKGAIENANGLIRQYIPKKENFDNYTHSEIRTIQDKLNARPRKKIDFLTPTEVVLGYSY
;
A
#
# COMPACT_ATOMS: atom_id res chain seq x y z
N MET A 1 17.79 13.75 28.61
CA MET A 1 16.69 12.77 28.40
C MET A 1 16.67 11.81 29.61
N TYR A 2 15.54 11.65 30.30
CA TYR A 2 15.41 10.77 31.48
C TYR A 2 15.54 9.30 31.07
N LYS A 3 16.58 8.61 31.53
CA LYS A 3 16.79 7.17 31.34
C LYS A 3 16.22 6.39 32.53
N GLN A 4 15.33 5.44 32.28
CA GLN A 4 14.85 4.53 33.30
C GLN A 4 15.93 3.49 33.64
N LEU A 5 15.94 3.02 34.90
CA LEU A 5 16.83 1.96 35.33
C LEU A 5 16.61 0.67 34.52
N THR A 6 17.69 0.00 34.18
CA THR A 6 17.69 -1.32 33.51
C THR A 6 17.37 -2.43 34.52
N SER A 7 17.04 -3.63 34.03
CA SER A 7 16.84 -4.81 34.88
C SER A 7 18.13 -5.21 35.63
N GLU A 8 19.27 -5.03 34.98
CA GLU A 8 20.59 -5.27 35.58
C GLU A 8 20.88 -4.30 36.74
N GLN A 9 20.62 -3.00 36.53
CA GLN A 9 20.77 -2.00 37.61
C GLN A 9 19.81 -2.31 38.79
N ARG A 10 18.60 -2.79 38.55
CA ARG A 10 17.69 -3.23 39.61
C ARG A 10 18.18 -4.43 40.37
N TYR A 11 18.78 -5.40 39.64
CA TYR A 11 19.41 -6.56 40.27
C TYR A 11 20.56 -6.13 41.17
N THR A 12 21.47 -5.24 40.70
CA THR A 12 22.56 -4.69 41.46
C THR A 12 22.08 -3.96 42.71
N ILE A 13 21.03 -3.14 42.63
CA ILE A 13 20.39 -2.49 43.80
C ILE A 13 19.99 -3.56 44.84
N SER A 14 19.36 -4.63 44.42
CA SER A 14 18.90 -5.67 45.33
C SER A 14 20.05 -6.36 46.04
N VAL A 15 21.11 -6.74 45.31
CA VAL A 15 22.29 -7.41 45.90
C VAL A 15 23.00 -6.50 46.92
N LEU A 16 23.19 -5.23 46.56
CA LEU A 16 23.88 -4.28 47.46
C LEU A 16 23.04 -3.89 48.68
N LEU A 17 21.71 -3.86 48.56
CA LEU A 17 20.82 -3.70 49.72
C LEU A 17 20.90 -4.87 50.68
N GLN A 18 20.95 -6.12 50.18
CA GLN A 18 21.17 -7.31 51.01
C GLN A 18 22.52 -7.24 51.81
N LYS A 19 23.54 -6.65 51.18
CA LYS A 19 24.83 -6.39 51.81
C LYS A 19 24.84 -5.15 52.72
N LYS A 20 23.68 -4.54 52.98
CA LYS A 20 23.51 -3.35 53.85
C LYS A 20 24.33 -2.14 53.37
N MET A 21 24.64 -2.03 52.10
CA MET A 21 25.37 -0.88 51.55
C MET A 21 24.49 0.39 51.52
N SER A 22 25.15 1.57 51.67
CA SER A 22 24.42 2.86 51.67
C SER A 22 23.85 3.18 50.28
N ARG A 23 22.73 3.92 50.24
CA ARG A 23 22.09 4.35 48.99
C ARG A 23 23.04 5.21 48.14
N THR A 24 23.95 5.95 48.74
CA THR A 24 24.96 6.74 48.07
C THR A 24 25.95 5.84 47.34
N PHE A 25 26.43 4.80 48.03
CA PHE A 25 27.35 3.82 47.44
C PHE A 25 26.67 3.07 46.26
N ILE A 26 25.42 2.63 46.46
CA ILE A 26 24.66 1.98 45.40
C ILE A 26 24.53 2.90 44.18
N ALA A 27 24.21 4.19 44.37
CA ALA A 27 24.09 5.17 43.31
C ALA A 27 25.39 5.35 42.50
N GLN A 28 26.56 5.37 43.18
CA GLN A 28 27.86 5.42 42.55
C GLN A 28 28.11 4.17 41.69
N VAL A 29 27.86 2.97 42.22
CA VAL A 29 28.09 1.69 41.53
C VAL A 29 27.27 1.59 40.22
N ILE A 30 26.02 2.03 40.23
CA ILE A 30 25.13 1.91 39.05
C ILE A 30 25.15 3.21 38.21
N ASN A 31 25.99 4.19 38.55
CA ASN A 31 26.14 5.47 37.87
C ASN A 31 24.83 6.25 37.67
N VAL A 32 24.13 6.49 38.78
CA VAL A 32 22.90 7.31 38.83
C VAL A 32 22.88 8.20 40.07
N SER A 33 21.96 9.15 40.17
CA SER A 33 21.81 9.97 41.35
C SER A 33 21.28 9.19 42.56
N THR A 34 21.69 9.53 43.77
CA THR A 34 21.19 8.97 45.05
C THR A 34 19.64 9.09 45.11
N SER A 35 19.09 10.20 44.62
CA SER A 35 17.65 10.42 44.56
C SER A 35 16.94 9.42 43.65
N THR A 36 17.57 8.96 42.55
CA THR A 36 17.04 7.93 41.67
C THR A 36 16.95 6.58 42.38
N VAL A 37 18.00 6.18 43.10
CA VAL A 37 18.02 4.95 43.90
C VAL A 37 16.97 5.00 44.99
N SER A 38 16.89 6.10 45.72
CA SER A 38 15.92 6.28 46.79
C SER A 38 14.49 6.16 46.29
N ARG A 39 14.14 6.86 45.20
CA ARG A 39 12.81 6.77 44.57
C ARG A 39 12.51 5.36 44.06
N GLU A 40 13.48 4.68 43.48
CA GLU A 40 13.30 3.31 42.98
C GLU A 40 12.96 2.34 44.10
N ILE A 41 13.71 2.40 45.22
CA ILE A 41 13.49 1.56 46.40
C ILE A 41 12.12 1.87 47.02
N THR A 42 11.83 3.13 47.34
CA THR A 42 10.57 3.55 47.93
C THR A 42 9.36 3.15 47.11
N ARG A 43 9.44 3.31 45.80
CA ARG A 43 8.34 3.03 44.84
C ARG A 43 8.07 1.56 44.64
N ASN A 44 9.10 0.71 44.79
CA ASN A 44 9.03 -0.68 44.34
C ASN A 44 9.17 -1.70 45.47
N SER A 45 9.59 -1.34 46.69
CA SER A 45 9.58 -2.24 47.83
C SER A 45 8.19 -2.75 48.13
N ASN A 46 8.11 -3.89 48.81
CA ASN A 46 6.86 -4.45 49.32
C ASN A 46 6.45 -3.75 50.65
N VAL A 47 5.29 -4.15 51.20
CA VAL A 47 4.78 -3.62 52.45
C VAL A 47 5.73 -3.83 53.64
N LYS A 48 6.59 -4.88 53.57
CA LYS A 48 7.61 -5.18 54.59
C LYS A 48 8.93 -4.42 54.37
N GLY A 49 8.99 -3.49 53.39
CA GLY A 49 10.18 -2.73 53.04
C GLY A 49 11.25 -3.49 52.27
N VAL A 50 11.01 -4.71 51.83
CA VAL A 50 11.95 -5.54 51.08
C VAL A 50 11.86 -5.17 49.60
N TYR A 51 13.02 -4.89 48.99
CA TYR A 51 13.13 -4.60 47.54
C TYR A 51 13.43 -5.89 46.75
N ASP A 52 12.56 -6.22 45.80
CA ASP A 52 12.71 -7.33 44.86
C ASP A 52 12.80 -6.79 43.41
N PRO A 53 13.92 -7.06 42.68
CA PRO A 53 14.12 -6.54 41.37
C PRO A 53 13.11 -7.07 40.33
N ARG A 54 12.61 -8.32 40.50
CA ARG A 54 11.58 -8.90 39.63
C ARG A 54 10.24 -8.20 39.84
N GLN A 55 9.85 -7.98 41.06
CA GLN A 55 8.61 -7.24 41.37
C GLN A 55 8.70 -5.77 40.96
N ALA A 56 9.90 -5.15 41.07
CA ALA A 56 10.14 -3.79 40.60
C ALA A 56 9.95 -3.67 39.08
N GLU A 57 10.42 -4.64 38.32
CA GLU A 57 10.23 -4.69 36.87
C GLU A 57 8.75 -4.90 36.49
N LEU A 58 8.04 -5.83 37.16
CA LEU A 58 6.61 -6.04 36.96
C LEU A 58 5.79 -4.77 37.30
N LYS A 59 6.08 -4.10 38.40
CA LYS A 59 5.43 -2.84 38.79
C LYS A 59 5.68 -1.73 37.78
N LYS A 60 6.90 -1.65 37.21
CA LYS A 60 7.25 -0.73 36.10
C LYS A 60 6.40 -1.02 34.87
N CYS A 61 6.33 -2.28 34.43
CA CYS A 61 5.54 -2.68 33.27
C CYS A 61 4.04 -2.36 33.45
N ARG A 62 3.48 -2.67 34.64
CA ARG A 62 2.08 -2.34 34.98
C ARG A 62 1.82 -0.83 34.96
N ARG A 63 2.74 0.00 35.48
CA ARG A 63 2.62 1.48 35.42
C ARG A 63 2.67 1.99 34.00
N LYS A 64 3.58 1.44 33.18
CA LYS A 64 3.70 1.80 31.76
C LYS A 64 2.45 1.42 30.97
N SER A 65 1.82 0.29 31.29
CA SER A 65 0.57 -0.14 30.62
C SER A 65 -0.66 0.65 31.08
N LYS A 66 -0.70 1.09 32.34
CA LYS A 66 -1.81 1.91 32.88
C LYS A 66 -1.82 3.35 32.38
N ASN A 67 -0.66 3.88 32.03
CA ASN A 67 -0.51 5.25 31.51
C ASN A 67 0.06 5.21 30.08
N PRO A 68 -0.73 4.90 29.06
CA PRO A 68 -0.28 4.84 27.67
C PRO A 68 0.10 6.22 27.11
N GLY A 69 0.02 7.28 27.91
CA GLY A 69 0.22 8.67 27.51
C GLY A 69 -1.00 9.23 26.75
N ASN A 70 -0.94 10.52 26.38
CA ASN A 70 -2.02 11.22 25.65
C ASN A 70 -2.25 10.71 24.21
N ARG A 71 -1.75 9.52 23.86
CA ARG A 71 -1.82 8.93 22.51
C ARG A 71 -2.53 7.59 22.48
N SER A 72 -3.49 7.36 23.40
CA SER A 72 -4.33 6.17 23.31
C SER A 72 -5.31 6.32 22.14
N ILE A 73 -5.03 5.61 21.07
CA ILE A 73 -5.96 5.50 19.93
C ILE A 73 -7.15 4.66 20.40
N SER A 74 -8.38 5.15 20.14
CA SER A 74 -9.59 4.48 20.58
C SER A 74 -9.71 3.06 19.98
N LEU A 75 -10.35 2.15 20.71
CA LEU A 75 -10.63 0.80 20.20
C LEU A 75 -11.54 0.84 18.96
N MET A 76 -12.45 1.83 18.88
CA MET A 76 -13.30 2.04 17.71
C MET A 76 -12.46 2.35 16.48
N LEU A 77 -11.53 3.31 16.55
CA LEU A 77 -10.67 3.65 15.44
C LEU A 77 -9.77 2.47 15.02
N ARG A 78 -9.31 1.68 15.98
CA ARG A 78 -8.57 0.45 15.68
C ARG A 78 -9.44 -0.57 14.93
N ALA A 79 -10.69 -0.75 15.33
CA ALA A 79 -11.63 -1.64 14.65
C ALA A 79 -11.91 -1.18 13.21
N GLU A 80 -12.14 0.13 13.03
CA GLU A 80 -12.33 0.75 11.71
C GLU A 80 -11.11 0.52 10.79
N VAL A 81 -9.89 0.73 11.29
CA VAL A 81 -8.64 0.44 10.55
C VAL A 81 -8.60 -1.00 10.07
N PHE A 82 -8.94 -1.97 10.93
CA PHE A 82 -8.95 -3.37 10.52
C PHE A 82 -10.07 -3.70 9.55
N GLN A 83 -11.21 -3.05 9.64
CA GLN A 83 -12.31 -3.19 8.69
C GLN A 83 -11.92 -2.69 7.29
N LEU A 84 -11.29 -1.50 7.20
CA LEU A 84 -10.77 -0.97 5.93
C LEU A 84 -9.74 -1.90 5.29
N ILE A 85 -8.83 -2.48 6.08
CA ILE A 85 -7.84 -3.44 5.55
C ILE A 85 -8.51 -4.73 5.04
N ARG A 86 -9.54 -5.25 5.73
CA ARG A 86 -10.20 -6.51 5.36
C ARG A 86 -11.13 -6.35 4.18
N ASN A 87 -12.02 -5.37 4.24
CA ASN A 87 -13.12 -5.24 3.28
C ASN A 87 -12.67 -4.50 2.02
N GLU A 88 -11.93 -3.39 2.21
CA GLU A 88 -11.46 -2.55 1.10
C GLU A 88 -10.05 -2.92 0.62
N GLN A 89 -9.37 -3.80 1.37
CA GLN A 89 -7.99 -4.23 1.08
C GLN A 89 -7.01 -3.05 0.94
N TRP A 90 -7.23 -1.97 1.68
CA TRP A 90 -6.31 -0.84 1.72
C TRP A 90 -5.02 -1.21 2.46
N SER A 91 -3.91 -0.65 2.01
CA SER A 91 -2.65 -0.79 2.74
C SER A 91 -2.65 0.07 4.01
N PRO A 92 -1.82 -0.26 5.02
CA PRO A 92 -1.65 0.59 6.21
C PRO A 92 -1.30 2.05 5.90
N GLU A 93 -0.59 2.33 4.80
CA GLU A 93 -0.28 3.70 4.36
C GLU A 93 -1.51 4.41 3.80
N GLN A 94 -2.33 3.73 3.00
CA GLN A 94 -3.59 4.26 2.47
C GLN A 94 -4.58 4.57 3.58
N VAL A 95 -4.73 3.66 4.55
CA VAL A 95 -5.59 3.86 5.73
C VAL A 95 -5.11 5.06 6.55
N SER A 96 -3.81 5.12 6.85
CA SER A 96 -3.21 6.23 7.60
C SER A 96 -3.45 7.58 6.95
N GLY A 97 -3.21 7.68 5.63
CA GLY A 97 -3.39 8.92 4.88
C GLY A 97 -4.85 9.34 4.80
N ARG A 98 -5.76 8.41 4.47
CA ARG A 98 -7.20 8.70 4.37
C ARG A 98 -7.81 9.17 5.68
N LEU A 99 -7.50 8.48 6.78
CA LEU A 99 -7.95 8.88 8.12
C LEU A 99 -7.41 10.27 8.51
N SER A 100 -6.20 10.61 8.07
CA SER A 100 -5.63 11.95 8.31
C SER A 100 -6.46 13.07 7.67
N LEU A 101 -7.01 12.85 6.47
CA LEU A 101 -7.92 13.81 5.81
C LEU A 101 -9.21 14.00 6.60
N MET A 102 -9.65 12.97 7.35
CA MET A 102 -10.82 13.00 8.23
C MET A 102 -10.51 13.53 9.65
N GLY A 103 -9.30 14.08 9.88
CA GLY A 103 -8.86 14.57 11.20
C GLY A 103 -8.45 13.47 12.19
N GLN A 104 -8.46 12.20 11.79
CA GLN A 104 -8.09 11.07 12.63
C GLN A 104 -6.61 10.68 12.41
N LYS A 105 -5.78 10.75 13.46
CA LYS A 105 -4.33 10.53 13.33
C LYS A 105 -3.91 9.15 13.81
N VAL A 106 -3.59 8.27 12.88
CA VAL A 106 -2.95 6.97 13.14
C VAL A 106 -1.83 6.73 12.13
N CYS A 107 -0.57 6.56 12.57
CA CYS A 107 0.53 6.37 11.64
C CYS A 107 0.62 4.92 11.14
N LYS A 108 1.14 4.73 9.92
CA LYS A 108 1.28 3.41 9.29
C LYS A 108 2.07 2.42 10.15
N SER A 109 3.10 2.88 10.89
CA SER A 109 3.90 2.04 11.78
C SER A 109 3.05 1.49 12.93
N THR A 110 2.14 2.28 13.49
CA THR A 110 1.20 1.84 14.52
C THR A 110 0.29 0.74 13.99
N ILE A 111 -0.23 0.90 12.76
CA ILE A 111 -1.08 -0.11 12.13
C ILE A 111 -0.31 -1.42 11.92
N TYR A 112 0.93 -1.37 11.41
CA TYR A 112 1.79 -2.55 11.29
C TYR A 112 2.08 -3.21 12.64
N ASN A 113 2.33 -2.41 13.70
CA ASN A 113 2.51 -2.94 15.05
C ASN A 113 1.25 -3.65 15.56
N TRP A 114 0.07 -3.13 15.30
CA TRP A 114 -1.18 -3.80 15.64
C TRP A 114 -1.32 -5.14 14.90
N ILE A 115 -1.08 -5.16 13.59
CA ILE A 115 -1.10 -6.41 12.80
C ILE A 115 -0.12 -7.42 13.39
N ASN A 116 1.09 -6.99 13.77
CA ASN A 116 2.13 -7.87 14.28
C ASN A 116 1.90 -8.34 15.72
N SER A 117 1.17 -7.58 16.53
CA SER A 117 0.86 -7.89 17.94
C SER A 117 -0.40 -8.73 18.13
N THR A 118 -1.17 -9.00 17.08
CA THR A 118 -2.35 -9.86 17.14
C THR A 118 -1.97 -11.34 17.19
N SER A 119 -2.93 -12.21 17.57
CA SER A 119 -2.72 -13.66 17.57
C SER A 119 -2.28 -14.16 16.20
N PRO A 120 -1.48 -15.25 16.10
CA PRO A 120 -0.94 -15.75 14.83
C PRO A 120 -2.02 -15.94 13.75
N HIS A 121 -3.11 -16.62 14.09
CA HIS A 121 -4.23 -16.88 13.16
C HIS A 121 -4.85 -15.59 12.59
N TYR A 122 -5.10 -14.60 13.45
CA TYR A 122 -5.68 -13.33 13.03
C TYR A 122 -4.71 -12.50 12.19
N LYS A 123 -3.42 -12.52 12.55
CA LYS A 123 -2.34 -11.86 11.81
C LYS A 123 -2.23 -12.39 10.38
N ASP A 124 -2.28 -13.70 10.21
CA ASP A 124 -2.20 -14.34 8.89
C ASP A 124 -3.40 -14.01 8.02
N ASN A 125 -4.60 -13.95 8.59
CA ASN A 125 -5.81 -13.52 7.89
C ASN A 125 -5.73 -12.07 7.42
N ILE A 126 -5.21 -11.15 8.24
CA ILE A 126 -5.01 -9.75 7.85
C ILE A 126 -3.91 -9.64 6.79
N ARG A 127 -2.82 -10.39 6.89
CA ARG A 127 -1.73 -10.37 5.90
C ARG A 127 -2.17 -10.82 4.51
N LYS A 128 -3.13 -11.75 4.41
CA LYS A 128 -3.72 -12.17 3.12
C LYS A 128 -4.43 -11.02 2.40
N CYS A 129 -4.96 -10.05 3.13
CA CYS A 129 -5.60 -8.86 2.56
C CYS A 129 -4.60 -7.82 2.04
N LEU A 130 -3.32 -7.89 2.44
CA LEU A 130 -2.28 -6.98 1.98
C LEU A 130 -1.73 -7.38 0.61
N ARG A 131 -1.30 -6.39 -0.20
CA ARG A 131 -0.83 -6.57 -1.60
C ARG A 131 0.19 -7.70 -1.77
N HIS A 132 1.21 -7.75 -0.92
CA HIS A 132 2.32 -8.70 -1.09
C HIS A 132 2.14 -10.02 -0.35
N LYS A 133 1.12 -10.17 0.49
CA LYS A 133 0.84 -11.40 1.26
C LYS A 133 2.09 -11.99 1.94
N GLY A 134 3.09 -11.14 2.23
CA GLY A 134 4.39 -11.57 2.81
C GLY A 134 5.40 -12.17 1.83
N LYS A 135 5.16 -12.17 0.52
CA LYS A 135 6.08 -12.72 -0.50
C LYS A 135 7.17 -11.73 -0.90
N LYS A 136 8.40 -12.23 -1.16
CA LYS A 136 9.52 -11.44 -1.72
C LYS A 136 9.38 -11.31 -3.24
N TYR A 137 9.82 -10.16 -3.79
CA TYR A 137 9.78 -9.86 -5.23
C TYR A 137 10.80 -10.68 -6.03
N LYS A 138 10.43 -11.16 -7.25
CA LYS A 138 11.33 -11.80 -8.22
C LYS A 138 11.26 -11.06 -9.55
N LYS A 139 12.42 -10.82 -10.22
CA LYS A 139 12.51 -10.20 -11.56
C LYS A 139 12.11 -11.19 -12.66
N SER A 140 11.54 -10.69 -13.77
CA SER A 140 11.14 -11.47 -14.96
C SER A 140 12.10 -11.25 -16.15
N VAL A 141 12.08 -12.16 -17.15
CA VAL A 141 12.99 -12.25 -18.31
C VAL A 141 12.25 -11.89 -19.61
N GLU A 142 12.98 -11.48 -20.61
CA GLU A 142 12.66 -10.76 -21.84
C GLU A 142 12.00 -11.58 -22.97
N GLY A 143 11.27 -10.89 -23.90
CA GLY A 143 10.65 -11.44 -25.11
C GLY A 143 10.99 -10.63 -26.38
N LYS A 144 10.79 -11.20 -27.58
CA LYS A 144 11.08 -10.55 -28.88
C LYS A 144 9.91 -9.70 -29.37
N ALA A 145 10.19 -8.50 -29.92
CA ALA A 145 9.20 -7.58 -30.48
C ALA A 145 9.02 -7.77 -31.99
N THR A 146 7.76 -7.67 -32.47
CA THR A 146 7.40 -7.67 -33.90
C THR A 146 7.09 -6.23 -34.32
N PRO A 147 7.53 -5.75 -35.49
CA PRO A 147 7.31 -4.37 -35.94
C PRO A 147 5.81 -4.08 -36.20
N ILE A 148 5.31 -2.98 -35.67
CA ILE A 148 3.97 -2.43 -35.95
C ILE A 148 4.10 -1.32 -36.97
N ARG A 149 3.20 -1.30 -37.99
CA ARG A 149 3.21 -0.27 -39.03
C ARG A 149 2.75 1.08 -38.49
N ASN A 150 3.30 2.20 -39.01
CA ASN A 150 2.92 3.58 -38.71
C ASN A 150 2.93 3.92 -37.20
N ARG A 151 3.76 3.24 -36.40
CA ARG A 151 3.86 3.54 -34.98
C ARG A 151 4.54 4.88 -34.75
N VAL A 152 4.02 5.69 -33.82
CA VAL A 152 4.61 6.95 -33.36
C VAL A 152 5.43 6.66 -32.10
N SER A 153 6.71 7.06 -32.09
CA SER A 153 7.58 6.84 -30.93
C SER A 153 7.11 7.69 -29.74
N ILE A 154 7.38 7.20 -28.51
CA ILE A 154 7.20 7.97 -27.30
C ILE A 154 8.02 9.27 -27.29
N ASP A 155 9.11 9.34 -28.05
CA ASP A 155 9.95 10.54 -28.18
C ASP A 155 9.23 11.70 -28.87
N GLU A 156 8.23 11.40 -29.71
CA GLU A 156 7.42 12.39 -30.40
C GLU A 156 6.27 12.94 -29.52
N ARG A 157 6.09 12.37 -28.32
CA ARG A 157 5.07 12.83 -27.39
C ARG A 157 5.46 14.16 -26.78
N PRO A 158 4.57 15.18 -26.81
CA PRO A 158 4.80 16.44 -26.10
C PRO A 158 5.01 16.18 -24.59
N ASN A 159 6.09 16.72 -24.03
CA ASN A 159 6.40 16.60 -22.61
C ASN A 159 5.65 17.64 -21.77
N GLU A 160 5.26 18.76 -22.37
CA GLU A 160 4.57 19.86 -21.70
C GLU A 160 3.18 19.41 -21.20
N GLY A 161 2.93 19.55 -19.91
CA GLY A 161 1.68 19.17 -19.26
C GLY A 161 1.39 17.67 -19.18
N PHE A 162 2.34 16.82 -19.59
CA PHE A 162 2.15 15.36 -19.57
C PHE A 162 2.06 14.81 -18.13
N GLY A 163 0.93 14.16 -17.83
CA GLY A 163 0.66 13.58 -16.51
C GLY A 163 0.36 14.61 -15.40
N GLU A 164 0.11 15.87 -15.74
CA GLU A 164 -0.24 16.94 -14.81
C GLU A 164 -1.76 17.10 -14.63
N SER A 165 -2.54 16.54 -15.55
CA SER A 165 -4.01 16.51 -15.48
C SER A 165 -4.55 15.21 -16.07
N VAL A 166 -5.83 14.93 -15.86
CA VAL A 166 -6.51 13.73 -16.41
C VAL A 166 -6.48 13.74 -17.93
N GLY A 167 -6.22 12.57 -18.54
CA GLY A 167 -6.28 12.35 -19.98
C GLY A 167 -5.06 11.69 -20.60
N ASP A 168 -3.94 11.53 -19.88
CA ASP A 168 -2.78 10.79 -20.37
C ASP A 168 -2.82 9.36 -19.85
N LEU A 169 -3.16 8.43 -20.74
CA LEU A 169 -3.38 7.03 -20.41
C LEU A 169 -2.15 6.17 -20.74
N GLU A 170 -1.83 5.23 -19.87
CA GLU A 170 -0.99 4.09 -20.18
C GLU A 170 -1.87 2.88 -20.43
N MET A 171 -1.61 2.13 -21.51
CA MET A 171 -2.41 0.98 -21.94
C MET A 171 -1.56 -0.30 -21.95
N ASP A 172 -2.17 -1.41 -21.53
CA ASP A 172 -1.56 -2.74 -21.54
C ASP A 172 -2.61 -3.83 -21.64
N THR A 173 -2.19 -5.07 -21.82
CA THR A 173 -3.05 -6.25 -21.73
C THR A 173 -2.54 -7.22 -20.67
N ILE A 174 -3.43 -7.76 -19.89
CA ILE A 174 -3.13 -8.92 -19.04
C ILE A 174 -3.76 -10.18 -19.66
N VAL A 175 -2.96 -11.24 -19.69
CA VAL A 175 -3.34 -12.51 -20.34
C VAL A 175 -3.59 -13.58 -19.29
N GLY A 176 -4.57 -14.41 -19.56
CA GLY A 176 -4.95 -15.54 -18.74
C GLY A 176 -4.00 -16.73 -18.88
N LYS A 177 -4.39 -17.85 -18.26
CA LYS A 177 -3.67 -19.11 -18.32
C LYS A 177 -3.54 -19.58 -19.78
N ASP A 178 -2.35 -20.07 -20.12
CA ASP A 178 -2.04 -20.65 -21.43
C ASP A 178 -2.36 -19.70 -22.64
N GLY A 179 -2.31 -18.38 -22.38
CA GLY A 179 -2.59 -17.38 -23.39
C GLY A 179 -4.07 -17.20 -23.74
N LYS A 180 -4.97 -17.90 -23.03
CA LYS A 180 -6.41 -17.84 -23.27
C LYS A 180 -7.06 -16.69 -22.50
N GLY A 181 -7.92 -15.92 -23.22
CA GLY A 181 -8.54 -14.72 -22.71
C GLY A 181 -7.58 -13.58 -22.47
N ALA A 182 -8.05 -12.37 -22.54
CA ALA A 182 -7.30 -11.16 -22.23
C ALA A 182 -8.20 -10.14 -21.54
N ILE A 183 -7.57 -9.23 -20.78
CA ILE A 183 -8.21 -8.05 -20.22
C ILE A 183 -7.37 -6.87 -20.67
N VAL A 184 -7.97 -5.92 -21.41
CA VAL A 184 -7.32 -4.64 -21.69
C VAL A 184 -7.42 -3.77 -20.45
N THR A 185 -6.33 -3.08 -20.14
CA THR A 185 -6.22 -2.18 -18.99
C THR A 185 -5.70 -0.84 -19.45
N LEU A 186 -6.32 0.24 -18.96
CA LEU A 186 -5.84 1.61 -19.16
C LEU A 186 -5.73 2.28 -17.79
N VAL A 187 -4.69 3.05 -17.58
CA VAL A 187 -4.49 3.83 -16.35
C VAL A 187 -4.20 5.27 -16.68
N ASP A 188 -4.97 6.18 -16.13
CA ASP A 188 -4.67 7.60 -16.21
C ASP A 188 -3.45 7.94 -15.33
N LYS A 189 -2.50 8.61 -15.94
CA LYS A 189 -1.22 8.89 -15.29
C LYS A 189 -1.35 9.87 -14.12
N TYR A 190 -2.24 10.84 -14.22
CA TYR A 190 -2.47 11.82 -13.16
C TYR A 190 -3.28 11.24 -11.99
N SER A 191 -4.52 10.84 -12.25
CA SER A 191 -5.48 10.39 -11.23
C SER A 191 -5.26 8.95 -10.76
N SER A 192 -4.50 8.15 -11.52
CA SER A 192 -4.39 6.70 -11.36
C SER A 192 -5.74 5.97 -11.56
N LEU A 193 -6.71 6.58 -12.25
CA LEU A 193 -7.95 5.94 -12.64
C LEU A 193 -7.64 4.73 -13.51
N LEU A 194 -8.17 3.58 -13.14
CA LEU A 194 -8.05 2.32 -13.86
C LEU A 194 -9.34 2.04 -14.62
N LEU A 195 -9.21 1.75 -15.92
CA LEU A 195 -10.29 1.22 -16.73
C LEU A 195 -9.90 -0.18 -17.19
N MET A 196 -10.84 -1.13 -17.15
CA MET A 196 -10.61 -2.54 -17.48
C MET A 196 -11.77 -3.10 -18.30
N ARG A 197 -11.45 -3.95 -19.29
CA ARG A 197 -12.46 -4.72 -20.02
C ARG A 197 -11.93 -6.10 -20.40
N LYS A 198 -12.72 -7.13 -20.13
CA LYS A 198 -12.47 -8.48 -20.62
C LYS A 198 -12.66 -8.52 -22.12
N LEU A 199 -11.75 -9.20 -22.82
CA LEU A 199 -11.81 -9.42 -24.27
C LEU A 199 -12.20 -10.89 -24.53
N ASP A 200 -13.39 -11.12 -25.03
CA ASP A 200 -13.90 -12.47 -25.28
C ASP A 200 -13.17 -13.17 -26.44
N THR A 201 -12.60 -12.39 -27.35
CA THR A 201 -11.85 -12.87 -28.51
C THR A 201 -10.35 -12.97 -28.30
N GLY A 202 -9.90 -12.82 -27.04
CA GLY A 202 -8.46 -12.79 -26.70
C GLY A 202 -7.77 -11.52 -27.19
N LYS A 203 -6.49 -11.61 -27.57
CA LYS A 203 -5.63 -10.47 -27.96
C LYS A 203 -5.79 -10.03 -29.43
N LYS A 204 -6.93 -10.16 -30.05
CA LYS A 204 -7.13 -9.68 -31.43
C LYS A 204 -7.17 -8.15 -31.47
N ALA A 205 -6.44 -7.54 -32.42
CA ALA A 205 -6.24 -6.08 -32.47
C ALA A 205 -7.54 -5.30 -32.67
N ALA A 206 -8.39 -5.68 -33.64
CA ALA A 206 -9.63 -4.95 -33.92
C ALA A 206 -10.66 -4.98 -32.77
N PRO A 207 -10.99 -6.12 -32.14
CA PRO A 207 -11.83 -6.14 -30.96
C PRO A 207 -11.23 -5.38 -29.77
N LEU A 208 -9.90 -5.40 -29.59
CA LEU A 208 -9.24 -4.62 -28.56
C LEU A 208 -9.40 -3.13 -28.80
N ALA A 209 -9.17 -2.66 -30.03
CA ALA A 209 -9.34 -1.25 -30.38
C ALA A 209 -10.75 -0.76 -30.11
N GLN A 210 -11.77 -1.53 -30.49
CA GLN A 210 -13.17 -1.20 -30.21
C GLN A 210 -13.45 -1.17 -28.71
N ALA A 211 -12.97 -2.16 -27.95
CA ALA A 211 -13.12 -2.22 -26.50
C ALA A 211 -12.48 -1.00 -25.79
N VAL A 212 -11.33 -0.53 -26.28
CA VAL A 212 -10.67 0.68 -25.75
C VAL A 212 -11.51 1.92 -25.99
N ILE A 213 -12.03 2.08 -27.22
CA ILE A 213 -12.88 3.21 -27.57
C ILE A 213 -14.13 3.25 -26.70
N ASP A 214 -14.78 2.10 -26.54
CA ASP A 214 -16.04 1.99 -25.78
C ASP A 214 -15.82 2.30 -24.30
N ILE A 215 -14.79 1.71 -23.69
CA ILE A 215 -14.53 1.90 -22.25
C ILE A 215 -14.17 3.34 -21.90
N VAL A 216 -13.43 4.02 -22.77
CA VAL A 216 -13.06 5.43 -22.59
C VAL A 216 -14.29 6.34 -22.73
N LYS A 217 -15.16 6.07 -23.75
CA LYS A 217 -16.41 6.81 -23.92
C LYS A 217 -17.37 6.61 -22.75
N GLU A 218 -17.50 5.39 -22.25
CA GLU A 218 -18.31 5.10 -21.05
C GLU A 218 -17.79 5.84 -19.81
N ALA A 219 -16.46 5.93 -19.65
CA ALA A 219 -15.87 6.65 -18.55
C ALA A 219 -16.00 8.18 -18.65
N LYS A 220 -16.41 8.70 -19.81
CA LYS A 220 -16.60 10.14 -20.09
C LYS A 220 -15.36 10.99 -19.81
N ILE A 221 -14.18 10.43 -20.00
CA ILE A 221 -12.90 11.17 -19.84
C ILE A 221 -12.41 11.66 -21.20
N LYS A 222 -11.89 12.89 -21.23
CA LYS A 222 -11.22 13.43 -22.40
C LYS A 222 -9.80 12.93 -22.45
N VAL A 223 -9.46 12.09 -23.44
CA VAL A 223 -8.11 11.56 -23.61
C VAL A 223 -7.26 12.55 -24.41
N ARG A 224 -6.03 12.76 -23.97
CA ARG A 224 -5.01 13.57 -24.66
C ARG A 224 -4.00 12.70 -25.36
N SER A 225 -3.56 11.65 -24.70
CA SER A 225 -2.60 10.70 -25.24
C SER A 225 -2.77 9.30 -24.65
N ILE A 226 -2.36 8.29 -25.40
CA ILE A 226 -2.26 6.91 -24.91
C ILE A 226 -0.84 6.43 -25.17
N THR A 227 -0.22 5.81 -24.16
CA THR A 227 1.10 5.16 -24.28
C THR A 227 0.96 3.66 -24.13
N THR A 228 1.52 2.90 -25.09
CA THR A 228 1.46 1.43 -25.06
C THR A 228 2.85 0.81 -25.35
N ASP A 229 2.99 -0.51 -25.26
CA ASP A 229 4.18 -1.21 -25.74
C ASP A 229 4.03 -1.62 -27.21
N ASN A 230 5.04 -2.37 -27.71
CA ASN A 230 5.08 -2.84 -29.08
C ASN A 230 4.37 -4.20 -29.28
N GLY A 231 3.33 -4.51 -28.49
CA GLY A 231 2.53 -5.71 -28.64
C GLY A 231 1.71 -5.70 -29.93
N THR A 232 1.65 -6.81 -30.64
CA THR A 232 0.89 -6.94 -31.92
C THR A 232 -0.61 -6.72 -31.72
N GLU A 233 -1.11 -6.85 -30.53
CA GLU A 233 -2.50 -6.54 -30.14
C GLU A 233 -2.85 -5.06 -30.29
N PHE A 234 -1.85 -4.17 -30.37
CA PHE A 234 -2.04 -2.73 -30.56
C PHE A 234 -1.86 -2.29 -32.02
N ALA A 235 -1.87 -3.23 -32.98
CA ALA A 235 -1.71 -2.91 -34.41
C ALA A 235 -2.79 -1.98 -34.96
N GLU A 236 -4.00 -2.01 -34.39
CA GLU A 236 -5.13 -1.12 -34.73
C GLU A 236 -5.13 0.21 -33.96
N HIS A 237 -3.96 0.72 -33.57
CA HIS A 237 -3.80 1.96 -32.85
C HIS A 237 -4.34 3.19 -33.60
N GLU A 238 -4.30 3.18 -34.95
CA GLU A 238 -4.89 4.25 -35.75
C GLU A 238 -6.41 4.34 -35.58
N ALA A 239 -7.10 3.19 -35.47
CA ALA A 239 -8.54 3.16 -35.16
C ALA A 239 -8.83 3.75 -33.77
N ILE A 240 -7.99 3.44 -32.77
CA ILE A 240 -8.09 4.04 -31.43
C ILE A 240 -7.89 5.55 -31.51
N SER A 241 -6.82 6.02 -32.17
CA SER A 241 -6.54 7.44 -32.37
C SER A 241 -7.70 8.19 -32.99
N LYS A 242 -8.26 7.65 -34.07
CA LYS A 242 -9.43 8.23 -34.77
C LYS A 242 -10.68 8.22 -33.89
N GLY A 243 -10.93 7.10 -33.19
CA GLY A 243 -12.14 6.92 -32.38
C GLY A 243 -12.19 7.80 -31.12
N LEU A 244 -11.04 8.18 -30.58
CA LEU A 244 -10.88 8.97 -29.37
C LEU A 244 -10.36 10.39 -29.63
N GLY A 245 -9.89 10.70 -30.84
CA GLY A 245 -9.31 12.00 -31.19
C GLY A 245 -8.01 12.29 -30.43
N CYS A 246 -7.18 11.28 -30.21
CA CYS A 246 -5.91 11.41 -29.48
C CYS A 246 -4.79 10.65 -30.18
N ASN A 247 -3.53 10.95 -29.82
CA ASN A 247 -2.40 10.21 -30.34
C ASN A 247 -2.08 8.99 -29.47
N VAL A 248 -1.66 7.88 -30.14
CA VAL A 248 -1.16 6.68 -29.48
C VAL A 248 0.36 6.60 -29.69
N TYR A 249 1.11 6.59 -28.59
CA TYR A 249 2.57 6.54 -28.58
C TYR A 249 3.06 5.17 -28.13
N PHE A 250 4.16 4.71 -28.72
CA PHE A 250 4.77 3.43 -28.41
C PHE A 250 6.05 3.61 -27.60
N ALA A 251 6.08 2.97 -26.42
CA ALA A 251 7.26 2.94 -25.58
C ALA A 251 8.44 2.25 -26.26
N HIS A 252 9.65 2.55 -25.83
CA HIS A 252 10.85 1.86 -26.33
C HIS A 252 10.81 0.38 -25.94
N PRO A 253 11.34 -0.50 -26.81
CA PRO A 253 11.52 -1.89 -26.45
C PRO A 253 12.32 -2.02 -25.14
N TYR A 254 11.87 -2.88 -24.24
CA TYR A 254 12.51 -3.15 -22.93
C TYR A 254 12.51 -1.98 -21.93
N CYS A 255 11.89 -0.86 -22.23
CA CYS A 255 11.79 0.31 -21.36
C CYS A 255 10.50 0.30 -20.54
N SER A 256 10.30 -0.72 -19.70
CA SER A 256 9.08 -0.89 -18.88
C SER A 256 8.82 0.29 -17.93
N TRP A 257 9.85 1.02 -17.51
CA TRP A 257 9.71 2.21 -16.66
C TRP A 257 8.94 3.37 -17.33
N GLU A 258 8.86 3.40 -18.67
CA GLU A 258 8.07 4.39 -19.40
C GLU A 258 6.57 4.20 -19.21
N LYS A 259 6.16 3.00 -18.73
CA LYS A 259 4.78 2.61 -18.41
C LYS A 259 4.62 2.20 -16.95
N GLY A 260 5.24 2.91 -16.02
CA GLY A 260 5.26 2.54 -14.61
C GLY A 260 3.89 2.58 -13.92
N ALA A 261 2.95 3.41 -14.37
CA ALA A 261 1.60 3.49 -13.80
C ALA A 261 0.80 2.23 -14.09
N ILE A 262 0.80 1.75 -15.35
CA ILE A 262 0.07 0.54 -15.73
C ILE A 262 0.69 -0.72 -15.14
N GLU A 263 2.01 -0.80 -15.04
CA GLU A 263 2.67 -1.94 -14.36
C GLU A 263 2.25 -2.03 -12.89
N ASN A 264 2.20 -0.89 -12.21
CA ASN A 264 1.71 -0.84 -10.83
C ASN A 264 0.24 -1.27 -10.73
N ALA A 265 -0.62 -0.80 -11.62
CA ALA A 265 -2.04 -1.16 -11.66
C ALA A 265 -2.23 -2.66 -11.96
N ASN A 266 -1.51 -3.21 -12.95
CA ASN A 266 -1.52 -4.64 -13.26
C ASN A 266 -1.08 -5.47 -12.04
N GLY A 267 -0.10 -4.99 -11.28
CA GLY A 267 0.30 -5.59 -10.01
C GLY A 267 -0.80 -5.57 -8.93
N LEU A 268 -1.68 -4.56 -8.92
CA LEU A 268 -2.84 -4.50 -8.02
C LEU A 268 -3.97 -5.42 -8.49
N ILE A 269 -4.23 -5.48 -9.81
CA ILE A 269 -5.22 -6.40 -10.40
C ILE A 269 -4.86 -7.84 -10.04
N ARG A 270 -3.56 -8.20 -10.04
CA ARG A 270 -3.09 -9.55 -9.68
C ARG A 270 -3.31 -9.93 -8.20
N GLN A 271 -3.77 -9.01 -7.38
CA GLN A 271 -4.26 -9.31 -6.03
C GLN A 271 -5.63 -10.03 -6.08
N TYR A 272 -6.46 -9.70 -7.06
CA TYR A 272 -7.79 -10.26 -7.29
C TYR A 272 -7.76 -11.41 -8.30
N ILE A 273 -7.01 -11.22 -9.39
CA ILE A 273 -6.87 -12.17 -10.49
C ILE A 273 -5.41 -12.66 -10.52
N PRO A 274 -5.06 -13.74 -9.80
CA PRO A 274 -3.69 -14.26 -9.76
C PRO A 274 -3.14 -14.59 -11.16
N LYS A 275 -1.81 -14.65 -11.28
CA LYS A 275 -1.17 -15.14 -12.52
C LYS A 275 -1.57 -16.60 -12.73
N LYS A 276 -1.77 -17.01 -13.98
CA LYS A 276 -2.18 -18.36 -14.40
C LYS A 276 -3.64 -18.71 -14.08
N GLU A 277 -4.49 -17.73 -13.75
CA GLU A 277 -5.93 -17.94 -13.68
C GLU A 277 -6.53 -18.00 -15.08
N ASN A 278 -7.60 -18.82 -15.24
CA ASN A 278 -8.42 -18.83 -16.43
C ASN A 278 -9.39 -17.66 -16.38
N PHE A 279 -9.36 -16.78 -17.40
CA PHE A 279 -10.24 -15.61 -17.43
C PHE A 279 -11.70 -15.95 -17.75
N ASP A 280 -11.99 -17.16 -18.22
CA ASP A 280 -13.36 -17.63 -18.40
C ASP A 280 -14.11 -17.73 -17.05
N ASN A 281 -13.37 -17.90 -15.95
CA ASN A 281 -13.95 -17.93 -14.60
C ASN A 281 -14.41 -16.55 -14.10
N TYR A 282 -14.18 -15.47 -14.86
CA TYR A 282 -14.54 -14.10 -14.49
C TYR A 282 -15.55 -13.53 -15.49
N THR A 283 -16.67 -13.07 -15.01
CA THR A 283 -17.67 -12.33 -15.80
C THR A 283 -17.22 -10.89 -16.03
N HIS A 284 -17.79 -10.20 -17.01
CA HIS A 284 -17.59 -8.76 -17.22
C HIS A 284 -17.95 -7.94 -15.99
N SER A 285 -19.01 -8.32 -15.27
CA SER A 285 -19.43 -7.65 -14.03
C SER A 285 -18.43 -7.79 -12.91
N GLU A 286 -17.80 -8.96 -12.73
CA GLU A 286 -16.76 -9.18 -11.73
C GLU A 286 -15.50 -8.36 -12.06
N ILE A 287 -15.09 -8.28 -13.33
CA ILE A 287 -13.98 -7.42 -13.77
C ILE A 287 -14.29 -5.95 -13.45
N ARG A 288 -15.52 -5.48 -13.70
CA ARG A 288 -15.95 -4.13 -13.35
C ARG A 288 -15.93 -3.89 -11.84
N THR A 289 -16.41 -4.84 -11.06
CA THR A 289 -16.35 -4.77 -9.57
C THR A 289 -14.92 -4.65 -9.06
N ILE A 290 -13.97 -5.37 -9.66
CA ILE A 290 -12.54 -5.26 -9.32
C ILE A 290 -12.01 -3.87 -9.67
N GLN A 291 -12.36 -3.35 -10.85
CA GLN A 291 -12.01 -1.99 -11.27
C GLN A 291 -12.49 -0.96 -10.25
N ASP A 292 -13.77 -1.02 -9.88
CA ASP A 292 -14.40 -0.06 -8.97
C ASP A 292 -13.74 -0.11 -7.57
N LYS A 293 -13.46 -1.31 -7.05
CA LYS A 293 -12.69 -1.48 -5.81
C LYS A 293 -11.29 -0.87 -5.89
N LEU A 294 -10.61 -0.99 -7.03
CA LEU A 294 -9.28 -0.41 -7.22
C LEU A 294 -9.34 1.11 -7.37
N ASN A 295 -10.38 1.64 -7.98
CA ASN A 295 -10.61 3.08 -8.13
C ASN A 295 -11.11 3.75 -6.85
N ALA A 296 -11.69 3.00 -5.92
CA ALA A 296 -12.06 3.45 -4.58
C ALA A 296 -10.89 3.44 -3.57
N ARG A 297 -9.69 2.99 -3.97
CA ARG A 297 -8.52 2.99 -3.08
C ARG A 297 -7.82 4.34 -3.07
N PRO A 298 -7.56 4.94 -1.88
CA PRO A 298 -6.76 6.16 -1.77
C PRO A 298 -5.36 6.00 -2.37
N ARG A 299 -4.85 7.05 -3.02
CA ARG A 299 -3.52 7.06 -3.63
C ARG A 299 -2.67 8.18 -3.04
N LYS A 300 -1.50 7.83 -2.53
CA LYS A 300 -0.54 8.80 -1.98
C LYS A 300 -0.17 9.87 -2.99
N LYS A 301 -0.06 9.51 -4.29
CA LYS A 301 0.30 10.42 -5.38
C LYS A 301 -0.68 11.58 -5.55
N ILE A 302 -1.94 11.38 -5.18
CA ILE A 302 -3.02 12.36 -5.24
C ILE A 302 -3.53 12.66 -3.83
N ASP A 303 -2.62 12.84 -2.88
CA ASP A 303 -2.87 13.26 -1.50
C ASP A 303 -3.94 12.43 -0.77
N PHE A 304 -3.93 11.11 -1.02
CA PHE A 304 -4.86 10.12 -0.46
C PHE A 304 -6.33 10.33 -0.86
N LEU A 305 -6.58 11.09 -1.91
CA LEU A 305 -7.84 11.00 -2.65
C LEU A 305 -7.91 9.64 -3.38
N THR A 306 -9.12 9.25 -3.76
CA THR A 306 -9.32 8.11 -4.65
C THR A 306 -9.28 8.56 -6.11
N PRO A 307 -8.89 7.66 -7.06
CA PRO A 307 -8.97 7.94 -8.49
C PRO A 307 -10.33 8.47 -8.94
N THR A 308 -11.41 7.89 -8.40
CA THR A 308 -12.79 8.32 -8.70
C THR A 308 -13.06 9.74 -8.23
N GLU A 309 -12.66 10.09 -7.01
CA GLU A 309 -12.84 11.46 -6.46
C GLU A 309 -12.13 12.50 -7.32
N VAL A 310 -10.91 12.23 -7.76
CA VAL A 310 -10.14 13.16 -8.61
C VAL A 310 -10.83 13.40 -9.96
N VAL A 311 -11.34 12.34 -10.59
CA VAL A 311 -12.02 12.46 -11.89
C VAL A 311 -13.38 13.17 -11.76
N LEU A 312 -14.07 13.00 -10.62
CA LEU A 312 -15.33 13.68 -10.32
C LEU A 312 -15.13 15.13 -9.82
N GLY A 313 -13.88 15.57 -9.63
CA GLY A 313 -13.56 16.93 -9.20
C GLY A 313 -13.77 17.19 -7.71
N TYR A 314 -13.81 16.15 -6.87
CA TYR A 314 -13.85 16.33 -5.41
C TYR A 314 -12.49 16.78 -4.88
N SER A 315 -12.50 17.78 -4.00
CA SER A 315 -11.37 18.23 -3.18
C SER A 315 -11.80 18.27 -1.71
N TYR A 316 -10.87 17.97 -0.80
CA TYR A 316 -11.10 18.07 0.65
C TYR A 316 -10.45 19.33 1.21
#